data_a0ab414b3f626d405a89249837884d49
#
_entry.id   a0ab414b3f626d405a89249837884d49
#
_cell.length_a   1.000
_cell.length_b   1.000
_cell.length_c   1.000
_cell.angle_alpha   90.00
_cell.angle_beta   90.00
_cell.angle_gamma   90.00
#
_symmetry.space_group_name_H-M   'P 1'
#
loop_
_entity.id
_entity.type
_entity.pdbx_description
1 polymer ?
#
loop_
_entity_poly.entity_id
_entity_poly.type
_entity_poly.pdbx_seq_one_letter_code
_entity_poly.pdbx_strand_id
1 'polypeptide(L)'
;VTDNFQKLTSIDSLLYGTGSFTLHDEVANYGIMGGELVGTLGTGISPIDPLHIYAPKKGARINMANPTTAFNQDYLYSPGVVFVTNQSKYDATYILTSLSFAQKLFVQDNKVSAIELKLKDKNHINKVKKQIEEVLGEDFIVQNRYEQQADIFRIMEIEKFVSYLFLTFILAIACFNVIGSLSMLILDKQEDVNTLRQLGANNQLITRIFLFEGQLISFSGSIMGIILGV
;
A
#
# COMPACT_ATOMS: atom_id res chain seq x y z
N VAL A 1 15.77 -12.66 10.21
CA VAL A 1 16.15 -12.54 8.78
C VAL A 1 17.50 -13.19 8.52
N THR A 2 17.82 -13.50 7.28
CA THR A 2 19.13 -14.06 6.87
C THR A 2 20.15 -12.96 6.57
N ASP A 3 21.45 -13.29 6.54
CA ASP A 3 22.54 -12.34 6.27
C ASP A 3 22.43 -11.66 4.90
N ASN A 4 21.75 -12.29 3.95
CA ASN A 4 21.53 -11.72 2.62
C ASN A 4 20.38 -10.68 2.58
N PHE A 5 19.63 -10.51 3.66
CA PHE A 5 18.45 -9.62 3.70
C PHE A 5 18.82 -8.18 3.31
N GLN A 6 19.88 -7.63 3.89
CA GLN A 6 20.35 -6.27 3.58
C GLN A 6 20.69 -6.10 2.09
N LYS A 7 21.33 -7.11 1.47
CA LYS A 7 21.71 -7.06 0.04
C LYS A 7 20.52 -7.16 -0.91
N LEU A 8 19.47 -7.87 -0.49
CA LEU A 8 18.29 -8.11 -1.31
C LEU A 8 17.21 -7.03 -1.15
N THR A 9 17.19 -6.37 -0.02
CA THR A 9 16.23 -5.30 0.29
C THR A 9 16.94 -3.95 0.31
N SER A 10 16.20 -2.88 0.11
CA SER A 10 16.70 -1.51 0.27
C SER A 10 16.55 -1.04 1.72
N ILE A 11 16.81 -1.92 2.70
CA ILE A 11 16.56 -1.63 4.11
C ILE A 11 17.41 -0.43 4.60
N ASP A 12 18.61 -0.26 4.07
CA ASP A 12 19.50 0.82 4.47
C ASP A 12 18.89 2.21 4.29
N SER A 13 18.01 2.38 3.29
CA SER A 13 17.30 3.64 3.06
C SER A 13 16.17 3.90 4.05
N LEU A 14 15.81 2.90 4.84
CA LEU A 14 14.73 2.96 5.84
C LEU A 14 15.28 2.99 7.27
N LEU A 15 16.62 2.99 7.44
CA LEU A 15 17.26 3.02 8.75
C LEU A 15 17.48 4.46 9.22
N TYR A 16 17.18 4.69 10.48
CA TYR A 16 17.40 5.95 11.19
C TYR A 16 18.19 5.70 12.47
N GLY A 17 19.24 6.48 12.68
CA GLY A 17 20.13 6.36 13.84
C GLY A 17 21.59 6.53 13.49
N THR A 18 22.49 6.31 14.45
CA THR A 18 23.93 6.49 14.31
C THR A 18 24.71 5.18 14.14
N GLY A 19 24.01 4.04 14.27
CA GLY A 19 24.58 2.70 14.14
C GLY A 19 24.57 2.16 12.72
N SER A 20 24.68 0.84 12.59
CA SER A 20 24.67 0.12 11.31
C SER A 20 23.73 -1.08 11.35
N PHE A 21 23.39 -1.64 10.16
CA PHE A 21 22.62 -2.87 10.06
C PHE A 21 23.44 -4.06 10.54
N THR A 22 23.42 -4.32 11.83
CA THR A 22 24.12 -5.46 12.46
C THR A 22 23.11 -6.27 13.24
N LEU A 23 23.03 -7.58 13.00
CA LEU A 23 22.06 -8.47 13.64
C LEU A 23 22.70 -9.40 14.67
N HIS A 24 23.99 -9.66 14.55
CA HIS A 24 24.78 -10.46 15.51
C HIS A 24 26.27 -10.14 15.37
N ASP A 25 27.00 -10.33 16.43
CA ASP A 25 28.45 -10.39 16.47
C ASP A 25 28.91 -11.55 17.40
N GLU A 26 30.19 -11.61 17.72
CA GLU A 26 30.75 -12.65 18.61
C GLU A 26 30.24 -12.55 20.06
N VAL A 27 29.72 -11.40 20.46
CA VAL A 27 29.37 -11.08 21.85
C VAL A 27 27.85 -11.08 22.07
N ALA A 28 27.08 -10.55 21.11
CA ALA A 28 25.65 -10.25 21.33
C ALA A 28 24.78 -10.46 20.10
N ASN A 29 23.49 -10.69 20.34
CA ASN A 29 22.48 -10.64 19.31
C ASN A 29 21.81 -9.26 19.30
N TYR A 30 21.61 -8.70 18.13
CA TYR A 30 21.00 -7.40 17.94
C TYR A 30 19.61 -7.48 17.34
N GLY A 31 18.77 -6.53 17.73
CA GLY A 31 17.44 -6.36 17.19
C GLY A 31 17.22 -4.93 16.69
N ILE A 32 16.86 -4.81 15.41
CA ILE A 32 16.48 -3.52 14.82
C ILE A 32 14.97 -3.43 14.90
N MET A 33 14.47 -2.49 15.69
CA MET A 33 13.03 -2.31 15.94
C MET A 33 12.41 -1.32 14.97
N GLY A 34 11.12 -1.46 14.72
CA GLY A 34 10.35 -0.43 14.05
C GLY A 34 10.24 0.84 14.90
N GLY A 35 10.23 2.00 14.25
CA GLY A 35 10.28 3.30 14.93
C GLY A 35 9.13 3.54 15.91
N GLU A 36 7.91 3.15 15.59
CA GLU A 36 6.74 3.25 16.47
C GLU A 36 6.84 2.29 17.67
N LEU A 37 7.42 1.11 17.46
CA LEU A 37 7.60 0.10 18.52
C LEU A 37 8.56 0.62 19.61
N VAL A 38 9.64 1.27 19.20
CA VAL A 38 10.58 1.93 20.12
C VAL A 38 9.88 2.98 20.98
N GLY A 39 9.05 3.81 20.36
CA GLY A 39 8.25 4.80 21.07
C GLY A 39 7.28 4.18 22.08
N THR A 40 6.65 3.07 21.71
CA THR A 40 5.68 2.34 22.56
C THR A 40 6.36 1.64 23.74
N LEU A 41 7.51 1.02 23.52
CA LEU A 41 8.24 0.29 24.55
C LEU A 41 9.11 1.21 25.44
N GLY A 42 9.42 2.41 24.96
CA GLY A 42 10.31 3.35 25.65
C GLY A 42 11.76 2.86 25.75
N THR A 43 12.15 1.89 24.93
CA THR A 43 13.47 1.23 24.93
C THR A 43 13.91 0.89 23.52
N GLY A 44 15.16 0.44 23.35
CA GLY A 44 15.62 -0.14 22.11
C GLY A 44 16.44 0.75 21.21
N ILE A 45 16.76 1.97 21.62
CA ILE A 45 17.75 2.83 20.93
C ILE A 45 19.10 2.75 21.62
N SER A 46 19.10 2.51 22.95
CA SER A 46 20.33 2.42 23.71
C SER A 46 21.00 1.04 23.55
N PRO A 47 22.29 0.97 23.23
CA PRO A 47 23.02 -0.30 23.18
C PRO A 47 23.29 -0.87 24.59
N ILE A 48 23.02 -0.13 25.64
CA ILE A 48 23.34 -0.51 27.03
C ILE A 48 22.19 -1.26 27.69
N ASP A 49 20.95 -0.96 27.29
CA ASP A 49 19.75 -1.56 27.90
C ASP A 49 19.11 -2.59 26.94
N PRO A 50 19.33 -3.89 27.19
CA PRO A 50 18.85 -4.93 26.28
C PRO A 50 17.33 -5.10 26.39
N LEU A 51 16.70 -5.36 25.26
CA LEU A 51 15.32 -5.74 25.19
C LEU A 51 15.14 -7.21 25.62
N HIS A 52 14.32 -7.47 26.61
CA HIS A 52 13.97 -8.83 27.02
C HIS A 52 12.89 -9.37 26.11
N ILE A 53 13.17 -10.49 25.45
CA ILE A 53 12.21 -11.17 24.57
C ILE A 53 11.72 -12.45 25.25
N TYR A 54 10.41 -12.61 25.28
CA TYR A 54 9.73 -13.79 25.80
C TYR A 54 8.96 -14.48 24.69
N ALA A 55 9.27 -15.75 24.43
CA ALA A 55 8.55 -16.58 23.47
C ALA A 55 7.83 -17.72 24.20
N PRO A 56 6.53 -17.95 23.98
CA PRO A 56 5.82 -19.03 24.63
C PRO A 56 6.37 -20.40 24.19
N LYS A 57 6.60 -21.31 25.14
CA LYS A 57 6.98 -22.69 24.85
C LYS A 57 5.82 -23.46 24.28
N LYS A 58 6.03 -24.17 23.20
CA LYS A 58 4.99 -25.00 22.57
C LYS A 58 4.50 -26.08 23.55
N GLY A 59 3.20 -26.09 23.83
CA GLY A 59 2.56 -27.07 24.74
C GLY A 59 2.80 -26.84 26.22
N ALA A 60 3.47 -25.78 26.64
CA ALA A 60 3.64 -25.47 28.06
C ALA A 60 2.31 -25.03 28.70
N ARG A 61 2.04 -25.54 29.91
CA ARG A 61 0.93 -25.05 30.75
C ARG A 61 1.48 -23.92 31.64
N ILE A 62 0.73 -22.85 31.73
CA ILE A 62 1.10 -21.73 32.60
C ILE A 62 0.94 -22.16 34.05
N ASN A 63 2.04 -22.17 34.79
CA ASN A 63 2.01 -22.37 36.24
C ASN A 63 1.77 -21.02 36.91
N MET A 64 0.65 -20.88 37.60
CA MET A 64 0.26 -19.62 38.27
C MET A 64 1.27 -19.18 39.36
N ALA A 65 2.00 -20.15 39.96
CA ALA A 65 3.03 -19.84 40.94
C ALA A 65 4.34 -19.31 40.29
N ASN A 66 4.62 -19.69 39.07
CA ASN A 66 5.80 -19.21 38.33
C ASN A 66 5.50 -19.15 36.82
N PRO A 67 4.85 -18.06 36.33
CA PRO A 67 4.45 -17.92 34.95
C PRO A 67 5.59 -17.91 33.95
N THR A 68 6.79 -17.48 34.36
CA THR A 68 7.96 -17.34 33.47
C THR A 68 8.47 -18.67 32.96
N THR A 69 8.18 -19.79 33.65
CA THR A 69 8.59 -21.13 33.21
C THR A 69 7.94 -21.57 31.89
N ALA A 70 6.81 -20.97 31.51
CA ALA A 70 6.11 -21.23 30.26
C ALA A 70 6.72 -20.53 29.04
N PHE A 71 7.74 -19.70 29.24
CA PHE A 71 8.38 -18.92 28.18
C PHE A 71 9.85 -19.29 28.03
N ASN A 72 10.33 -19.26 26.79
CA ASN A 72 11.75 -19.10 26.51
C ASN A 72 12.06 -17.61 26.57
N GLN A 73 13.22 -17.26 27.07
CA GLN A 73 13.63 -15.86 27.20
C GLN A 73 15.06 -15.69 26.70
N ASP A 74 15.31 -14.58 26.03
CA ASP A 74 16.63 -14.16 25.60
C ASP A 74 16.67 -12.64 25.48
N TYR A 75 17.82 -12.08 25.18
CA TYR A 75 18.08 -10.63 25.16
C TYR A 75 18.50 -10.20 23.76
N LEU A 76 17.98 -9.03 23.34
CA LEU A 76 18.42 -8.35 22.13
C LEU A 76 18.95 -6.97 22.48
N TYR A 77 20.14 -6.65 21.99
CA TYR A 77 20.71 -5.32 22.09
C TYR A 77 20.33 -4.47 20.87
N SER A 78 20.32 -3.16 21.02
CA SER A 78 20.12 -2.27 19.90
C SER A 78 21.44 -2.02 19.18
N PRO A 79 21.48 -2.09 17.83
CA PRO A 79 22.68 -1.70 17.07
C PRO A 79 22.71 -0.17 16.83
N GLY A 80 21.90 0.62 17.54
CA GLY A 80 21.84 2.08 17.42
C GLY A 80 21.07 2.59 16.21
N VAL A 81 20.25 1.73 15.58
CA VAL A 81 19.38 2.08 14.46
C VAL A 81 17.99 1.49 14.65
N VAL A 82 17.00 2.17 14.08
CA VAL A 82 15.61 1.71 13.96
C VAL A 82 15.21 1.76 12.49
N PHE A 83 14.24 0.97 12.07
CA PHE A 83 13.68 1.09 10.73
C PHE A 83 12.35 1.84 10.75
N VAL A 84 12.09 2.62 9.70
CA VAL A 84 10.83 3.36 9.51
C VAL A 84 10.36 3.15 8.07
N THR A 85 9.22 2.49 7.93
CA THR A 85 8.59 2.20 6.64
C THR A 85 7.43 3.13 6.33
N ASN A 86 7.04 3.99 7.29
CA ASN A 86 5.81 4.79 7.27
C ASN A 86 4.54 3.92 7.15
N GLN A 87 4.60 2.69 7.65
CA GLN A 87 3.47 1.78 7.74
C GLN A 87 3.41 1.22 9.16
N SER A 88 2.44 1.67 9.96
CA SER A 88 2.26 1.27 11.37
C SER A 88 2.22 -0.26 11.55
N LYS A 89 1.71 -1.00 10.56
CA LYS A 89 1.72 -2.46 10.58
C LYS A 89 3.11 -3.04 10.80
N TYR A 90 4.14 -2.42 10.21
CA TYR A 90 5.53 -2.88 10.34
C TYR A 90 6.25 -2.12 11.46
N ASP A 91 6.08 -0.81 11.50
CA ASP A 91 6.83 0.07 12.41
C ASP A 91 6.45 -0.12 13.88
N ALA A 92 5.20 -0.58 14.15
CA ALA A 92 4.70 -0.82 15.51
C ALA A 92 4.85 -2.27 16.00
N THR A 93 5.16 -3.24 15.12
CA THR A 93 5.03 -4.66 15.50
C THR A 93 6.24 -5.52 15.18
N TYR A 94 7.16 -5.06 14.32
CA TYR A 94 8.26 -5.92 13.87
C TYR A 94 9.60 -5.55 14.50
N ILE A 95 10.38 -6.61 14.76
CA ILE A 95 11.79 -6.54 15.14
C ILE A 95 12.58 -7.39 14.15
N LEU A 96 13.59 -6.82 13.51
CA LEU A 96 14.51 -7.55 12.65
C LEU A 96 15.66 -8.09 13.50
N THR A 97 15.84 -9.41 13.48
CA THR A 97 16.93 -10.08 14.19
C THR A 97 17.50 -11.21 13.34
N SER A 98 18.61 -11.81 13.74
CA SER A 98 19.22 -12.94 13.04
C SER A 98 18.30 -14.17 13.05
N LEU A 99 18.36 -14.98 11.99
CA LEU A 99 17.59 -16.22 11.90
C LEU A 99 17.96 -17.19 13.01
N SER A 100 19.26 -17.30 13.32
CA SER A 100 19.79 -18.16 14.38
C SER A 100 19.22 -17.81 15.76
N PHE A 101 19.12 -16.51 16.07
CA PHE A 101 18.50 -16.06 17.32
C PHE A 101 17.01 -16.50 17.39
N ALA A 102 16.27 -16.25 16.33
CA ALA A 102 14.84 -16.61 16.29
C ALA A 102 14.66 -18.14 16.42
N GLN A 103 15.45 -18.94 15.72
CA GLN A 103 15.38 -20.40 15.80
C GLN A 103 15.69 -20.90 17.21
N LYS A 104 16.70 -20.36 17.87
CA LYS A 104 17.05 -20.67 19.26
C LYS A 104 15.93 -20.30 20.23
N LEU A 105 15.38 -19.08 20.10
CA LEU A 105 14.34 -18.57 20.97
C LEU A 105 13.03 -19.40 20.90
N PHE A 106 12.64 -19.77 19.67
CA PHE A 106 11.43 -20.58 19.43
C PHE A 106 11.68 -22.09 19.49
N VAL A 107 12.92 -22.54 19.70
CA VAL A 107 13.29 -23.96 19.69
C VAL A 107 12.82 -24.64 18.40
N GLN A 108 13.16 -24.05 17.26
CA GLN A 108 12.76 -24.49 15.92
C GLN A 108 13.99 -24.57 15.01
N ASP A 109 14.92 -25.49 15.34
CA ASP A 109 16.15 -25.68 14.58
C ASP A 109 15.84 -26.07 13.12
N ASN A 110 16.55 -25.45 12.19
CA ASN A 110 16.41 -25.68 10.75
C ASN A 110 15.02 -25.44 10.15
N LYS A 111 14.18 -24.65 10.82
CA LYS A 111 12.85 -24.29 10.31
C LYS A 111 12.74 -22.79 10.07
N VAL A 112 11.94 -22.45 9.07
CA VAL A 112 11.58 -21.06 8.73
C VAL A 112 10.08 -20.99 8.50
N SER A 113 9.49 -19.83 8.79
CA SER A 113 8.06 -19.61 8.59
C SER A 113 7.73 -19.26 7.13
N ALA A 114 8.65 -18.58 6.45
CA ALA A 114 8.50 -18.17 5.07
C ALA A 114 9.87 -17.99 4.41
N ILE A 115 9.91 -18.14 3.10
CA ILE A 115 11.06 -17.85 2.26
C ILE A 115 10.66 -16.76 1.27
N GLU A 116 11.34 -15.64 1.30
CA GLU A 116 11.14 -14.57 0.33
C GLU A 116 12.10 -14.69 -0.84
N LEU A 117 11.58 -14.63 -2.05
CA LEU A 117 12.33 -14.71 -3.28
C LEU A 117 12.23 -13.39 -4.04
N LYS A 118 13.38 -12.80 -4.37
CA LYS A 118 13.46 -11.61 -5.23
C LYS A 118 13.80 -12.01 -6.66
N LEU A 119 12.88 -11.76 -7.57
CA LEU A 119 13.09 -12.01 -8.99
C LEU A 119 13.90 -10.87 -9.63
N LYS A 120 14.81 -11.23 -10.54
CA LYS A 120 15.55 -10.26 -11.37
C LYS A 120 14.62 -9.56 -12.37
N ASP A 121 13.68 -10.31 -12.98
CA ASP A 121 12.70 -9.79 -13.92
C ASP A 121 11.29 -9.90 -13.33
N LYS A 122 10.66 -8.75 -13.18
CA LYS A 122 9.31 -8.63 -12.62
C LYS A 122 8.20 -9.00 -13.62
N ASN A 123 8.50 -9.07 -14.92
CA ASN A 123 7.49 -9.33 -15.94
C ASN A 123 7.02 -10.80 -15.97
N HIS A 124 7.79 -11.70 -15.36
CA HIS A 124 7.51 -13.13 -15.38
C HIS A 124 7.05 -13.71 -14.03
N ILE A 125 6.56 -12.88 -13.11
CA ILE A 125 6.16 -13.29 -11.75
C ILE A 125 5.18 -14.46 -11.78
N ASN A 126 4.13 -14.40 -12.57
CA ASN A 126 3.10 -15.44 -12.62
C ASN A 126 3.61 -16.76 -13.21
N LYS A 127 4.55 -16.69 -14.17
CA LYS A 127 5.17 -17.88 -14.74
C LYS A 127 6.09 -18.57 -13.75
N VAL A 128 6.92 -17.78 -13.07
CA VAL A 128 7.85 -18.30 -12.05
C VAL A 128 7.07 -18.85 -10.86
N LYS A 129 5.99 -18.18 -10.42
CA LYS A 129 5.11 -18.68 -9.37
C LYS A 129 4.61 -20.09 -9.68
N LYS A 130 4.03 -20.31 -10.89
CA LYS A 130 3.54 -21.62 -11.30
C LYS A 130 4.65 -22.68 -11.31
N GLN A 131 5.84 -22.34 -11.77
CA GLN A 131 6.98 -23.27 -11.76
C GLN A 131 7.40 -23.65 -10.32
N ILE A 132 7.34 -22.70 -9.40
CA ILE A 132 7.64 -22.96 -7.97
C ILE A 132 6.55 -23.84 -7.35
N GLU A 133 5.27 -23.58 -7.64
CA GLU A 133 4.13 -24.38 -7.18
C GLU A 133 4.24 -25.84 -7.68
N GLU A 134 4.62 -26.04 -8.95
CA GLU A 134 4.84 -27.37 -9.55
C GLU A 134 5.98 -28.14 -8.85
N VAL A 135 7.03 -27.45 -8.43
CA VAL A 135 8.18 -28.06 -7.76
C VAL A 135 7.91 -28.37 -6.29
N LEU A 136 7.23 -27.48 -5.58
CA LEU A 136 7.00 -27.61 -4.14
C LEU A 136 5.77 -28.48 -3.80
N GLY A 137 4.83 -28.65 -4.73
CA GLY A 137 3.58 -29.36 -4.48
C GLY A 137 2.61 -28.63 -3.57
N GLU A 138 1.62 -29.34 -3.04
CA GLU A 138 0.51 -28.78 -2.25
C GLU A 138 0.88 -28.44 -0.80
N ASP A 139 2.04 -28.84 -0.32
CA ASP A 139 2.47 -28.62 1.07
C ASP A 139 2.89 -27.17 1.34
N PHE A 140 3.08 -26.37 0.29
CA PHE A 140 3.58 -25.01 0.38
C PHE A 140 2.62 -24.02 -0.30
N ILE A 141 2.40 -22.88 0.35
CA ILE A 141 1.61 -21.79 -0.21
C ILE A 141 2.57 -20.79 -0.86
N VAL A 142 2.50 -20.66 -2.17
CA VAL A 142 3.30 -19.68 -2.94
C VAL A 142 2.43 -18.46 -3.23
N GLN A 143 2.86 -17.30 -2.72
CA GLN A 143 2.13 -16.04 -2.87
C GLN A 143 3.00 -14.98 -3.53
N ASN A 144 2.43 -14.24 -4.44
CA ASN A 144 3.04 -13.02 -4.93
C ASN A 144 2.71 -11.85 -3.97
N ARG A 145 3.33 -10.69 -4.18
CA ARG A 145 3.13 -9.50 -3.33
C ARG A 145 1.66 -9.06 -3.26
N TYR A 146 0.92 -9.20 -4.36
CA TYR A 146 -0.49 -8.81 -4.42
C TYR A 146 -1.36 -9.75 -3.58
N GLU A 147 -1.08 -11.03 -3.63
CA GLU A 147 -1.80 -12.05 -2.86
C GLU A 147 -1.51 -11.98 -1.36
N GLN A 148 -0.28 -11.63 -0.97
CA GLN A 148 0.06 -11.40 0.44
C GLN A 148 -0.66 -10.19 1.05
N GLN A 149 -1.01 -9.22 0.22
CA GLN A 149 -1.69 -7.99 0.62
C GLN A 149 -3.08 -7.88 -0.03
N ALA A 150 -3.75 -9.00 -0.25
CA ALA A 150 -5.03 -9.07 -0.96
C ALA A 150 -6.10 -8.13 -0.36
N ASP A 151 -6.12 -7.99 0.96
CA ASP A 151 -7.08 -7.11 1.64
C ASP A 151 -6.85 -5.63 1.28
N ILE A 152 -5.60 -5.19 1.21
CA ILE A 152 -5.26 -3.81 0.83
C ILE A 152 -5.64 -3.55 -0.64
N PHE A 153 -5.32 -4.50 -1.53
CA PHE A 153 -5.67 -4.36 -2.94
C PHE A 153 -7.18 -4.38 -3.18
N ARG A 154 -7.92 -5.19 -2.43
CA ARG A 154 -9.40 -5.19 -2.47
C ARG A 154 -9.99 -3.86 -2.03
N ILE A 155 -9.46 -3.26 -0.96
CA ILE A 155 -9.89 -1.92 -0.51
C ILE A 155 -9.61 -0.89 -1.60
N MET A 156 -8.43 -0.90 -2.23
CA MET A 156 -8.09 0.01 -3.33
C MET A 156 -9.01 -0.17 -4.55
N GLU A 157 -9.44 -1.40 -4.88
CA GLU A 157 -10.39 -1.66 -5.96
C GLU A 157 -11.78 -1.09 -5.62
N ILE A 158 -12.25 -1.27 -4.39
CA ILE A 158 -13.51 -0.70 -3.92
C ILE A 158 -13.45 0.83 -3.95
N GLU A 159 -12.36 1.43 -3.48
CA GLU A 159 -12.14 2.87 -3.50
C GLU A 159 -12.19 3.44 -4.93
N LYS A 160 -11.52 2.78 -5.88
CA LYS A 160 -11.60 3.14 -7.30
C LYS A 160 -13.04 3.06 -7.83
N PHE A 161 -13.75 1.98 -7.53
CA PHE A 161 -15.13 1.82 -7.96
C PHE A 161 -16.04 2.94 -7.41
N VAL A 162 -15.92 3.25 -6.12
CA VAL A 162 -16.66 4.34 -5.48
C VAL A 162 -16.33 5.69 -6.12
N SER A 163 -15.04 5.94 -6.39
CA SER A 163 -14.59 7.16 -7.06
C SER A 163 -15.19 7.30 -8.47
N TYR A 164 -15.21 6.23 -9.26
CA TYR A 164 -15.85 6.23 -10.58
C TYR A 164 -17.35 6.48 -10.48
N LEU A 165 -18.01 5.90 -9.47
CA LEU A 165 -19.44 6.14 -9.23
C LEU A 165 -19.72 7.63 -8.98
N PHE A 166 -18.96 8.27 -8.09
CA PHE A 166 -19.08 9.70 -7.81
C PHE A 166 -18.82 10.57 -9.03
N LEU A 167 -17.75 10.26 -9.79
CA LEU A 167 -17.45 10.96 -11.04
C LEU A 167 -18.61 10.86 -12.04
N THR A 168 -19.23 9.68 -12.14
CA THR A 168 -20.40 9.48 -13.01
C THR A 168 -21.57 10.34 -12.58
N PHE A 169 -21.86 10.44 -11.28
CA PHE A 169 -22.92 11.31 -10.77
C PHE A 169 -22.64 12.79 -11.04
N ILE A 170 -21.40 13.24 -10.80
CA ILE A 170 -21.00 14.62 -11.08
C ILE A 170 -21.17 14.91 -12.57
N LEU A 171 -20.75 14.00 -13.45
CA LEU A 171 -20.90 14.14 -14.89
C LEU A 171 -22.38 14.19 -15.29
N ALA A 172 -23.24 13.36 -14.71
CA ALA A 172 -24.67 13.39 -14.96
C ALA A 172 -25.30 14.75 -14.59
N ILE A 173 -24.96 15.27 -13.41
CA ILE A 173 -25.42 16.60 -12.95
C ILE A 173 -24.94 17.68 -13.93
N ALA A 174 -23.67 17.63 -14.35
CA ALA A 174 -23.13 18.58 -15.32
C ALA A 174 -23.89 18.53 -16.66
N CYS A 175 -24.21 17.32 -17.16
CA CYS A 175 -25.00 17.16 -18.37
C CYS A 175 -26.41 17.79 -18.24
N PHE A 176 -27.10 17.58 -17.11
CA PHE A 176 -28.40 18.20 -16.88
C PHE A 176 -28.31 19.73 -16.84
N ASN A 177 -27.29 20.30 -16.23
CA ASN A 177 -27.06 21.74 -16.22
C ASN A 177 -26.86 22.31 -17.63
N VAL A 178 -26.07 21.61 -18.46
CA VAL A 178 -25.83 22.02 -19.86
C VAL A 178 -27.13 21.96 -20.66
N ILE A 179 -27.93 20.91 -20.52
CA ILE A 179 -29.21 20.76 -21.19
C ILE A 179 -30.17 21.90 -20.78
N GLY A 180 -30.23 22.21 -19.48
CA GLY A 180 -31.06 23.31 -18.97
C GLY A 180 -30.66 24.67 -19.52
N SER A 181 -29.32 24.95 -19.52
CA SER A 181 -28.77 26.19 -20.04
C SER A 181 -29.02 26.36 -21.55
N LEU A 182 -28.79 25.32 -22.35
CA LEU A 182 -29.06 25.35 -23.79
C LEU A 182 -30.55 25.50 -24.08
N SER A 183 -31.41 24.85 -23.29
CA SER A 183 -32.89 24.99 -23.46
C SER A 183 -33.34 26.43 -23.23
N MET A 184 -32.83 27.08 -22.19
CA MET A 184 -33.12 28.48 -21.89
C MET A 184 -32.60 29.40 -22.98
N LEU A 185 -31.38 29.19 -23.47
CA LEU A 185 -30.81 29.95 -24.58
C LEU A 185 -31.64 29.87 -25.85
N ILE A 186 -32.17 28.67 -26.20
CA ILE A 186 -33.01 28.46 -27.36
C ILE A 186 -34.33 29.26 -27.21
N LEU A 187 -34.91 29.28 -26.01
CA LEU A 187 -36.13 30.06 -25.73
C LEU A 187 -35.90 31.57 -25.84
N ASP A 188 -34.79 32.06 -25.27
CA ASP A 188 -34.43 33.49 -25.34
C ASP A 188 -34.14 33.96 -26.77
N LYS A 189 -33.63 33.06 -27.63
CA LYS A 189 -33.31 33.33 -29.03
C LYS A 189 -34.42 33.00 -30.03
N GLN A 190 -35.63 32.76 -29.55
CA GLN A 190 -36.75 32.31 -30.40
C GLN A 190 -37.15 33.33 -31.47
N GLU A 191 -37.07 34.64 -31.20
CA GLU A 191 -37.32 35.71 -32.17
C GLU A 191 -36.23 35.72 -33.27
N ASP A 192 -34.97 35.54 -32.90
CA ASP A 192 -33.87 35.45 -33.85
C ASP A 192 -34.03 34.24 -34.78
N VAL A 193 -34.43 33.10 -34.23
CA VAL A 193 -34.77 31.87 -35.00
C VAL A 193 -35.88 32.12 -35.99
N ASN A 194 -36.95 32.82 -35.59
CA ASN A 194 -38.07 33.13 -36.47
C ASN A 194 -37.64 34.05 -37.60
N THR A 195 -36.79 35.04 -37.32
CA THR A 195 -36.23 35.95 -38.32
C THR A 195 -35.39 35.19 -39.36
N LEU A 196 -34.54 34.27 -38.90
CA LEU A 196 -33.72 33.41 -39.78
C LEU A 196 -34.61 32.53 -40.68
N ARG A 197 -35.70 31.99 -40.15
CA ARG A 197 -36.68 31.21 -40.94
C ARG A 197 -37.36 32.06 -42.03
N GLN A 198 -37.72 33.30 -41.70
CA GLN A 198 -38.30 34.22 -42.69
C GLN A 198 -37.31 34.59 -43.80
N LEU A 199 -36.01 34.60 -43.48
CA LEU A 199 -34.94 34.77 -44.44
C LEU A 199 -34.60 33.50 -45.26
N GLY A 200 -35.33 32.40 -45.03
CA GLY A 200 -35.17 31.15 -45.78
C GLY A 200 -34.19 30.13 -45.14
N ALA A 201 -33.80 30.30 -43.88
CA ALA A 201 -32.94 29.34 -43.20
C ALA A 201 -33.67 28.03 -42.96
N ASN A 202 -33.04 26.93 -43.33
CA ASN A 202 -33.55 25.56 -43.09
C ASN A 202 -33.32 25.18 -41.61
N ASN A 203 -34.22 24.34 -41.07
CA ASN A 203 -34.11 23.81 -39.71
C ASN A 203 -32.77 23.16 -39.40
N GLN A 204 -32.14 22.51 -40.39
CA GLN A 204 -30.81 21.94 -40.24
C GLN A 204 -29.73 22.99 -39.96
N LEU A 205 -29.84 24.15 -40.58
CA LEU A 205 -28.88 25.27 -40.35
C LEU A 205 -29.05 25.80 -38.92
N ILE A 206 -30.27 26.01 -38.49
CA ILE A 206 -30.60 26.49 -37.14
C ILE A 206 -30.07 25.50 -36.09
N THR A 207 -30.33 24.20 -36.27
CA THR A 207 -29.80 23.16 -35.34
C THR A 207 -28.30 23.16 -35.30
N ARG A 208 -27.60 23.31 -36.43
CA ARG A 208 -26.11 23.37 -36.48
C ARG A 208 -25.59 24.58 -35.73
N ILE A 209 -26.21 25.72 -35.77
CA ILE A 209 -25.81 26.93 -35.04
C ILE A 209 -25.79 26.64 -33.52
N PHE A 210 -26.92 26.13 -32.99
CA PHE A 210 -27.00 25.81 -31.56
C PHE A 210 -26.09 24.66 -31.13
N LEU A 211 -25.89 23.64 -31.97
CA LEU A 211 -24.92 22.59 -31.69
C LEU A 211 -23.49 23.13 -31.64
N PHE A 212 -23.13 24.03 -32.55
CA PHE A 212 -21.80 24.65 -32.58
C PHE A 212 -21.56 25.53 -31.35
N GLU A 213 -22.60 26.28 -30.92
CA GLU A 213 -22.55 27.06 -29.69
C GLU A 213 -22.34 26.17 -28.45
N GLY A 214 -23.10 25.07 -28.33
CA GLY A 214 -22.90 24.08 -27.27
C GLY A 214 -21.52 23.45 -27.29
N GLN A 215 -20.94 23.18 -28.47
CA GLN A 215 -19.57 22.68 -28.59
C GLN A 215 -18.54 23.70 -28.12
N LEU A 216 -18.70 24.98 -28.45
CA LEU A 216 -17.80 26.05 -27.99
C LEU A 216 -17.81 26.18 -26.46
N ILE A 217 -19.01 26.17 -25.86
CA ILE A 217 -19.16 26.22 -24.41
C ILE A 217 -18.48 25.00 -23.75
N SER A 218 -18.71 23.80 -24.27
CA SER A 218 -18.12 22.56 -23.74
C SER A 218 -16.59 22.55 -23.90
N PHE A 219 -16.08 23.01 -25.03
CA PHE A 219 -14.63 23.05 -25.28
C PHE A 219 -13.92 24.05 -24.38
N SER A 220 -14.47 25.26 -24.25
CA SER A 220 -13.91 26.30 -23.37
C SER A 220 -13.97 25.85 -21.90
N GLY A 221 -15.08 25.25 -21.46
CA GLY A 221 -15.25 24.70 -20.12
C GLY A 221 -14.26 23.56 -19.83
N SER A 222 -14.00 22.69 -20.81
CA SER A 222 -13.02 21.60 -20.68
C SER A 222 -11.60 22.12 -20.51
N ILE A 223 -11.21 23.12 -21.30
CA ILE A 223 -9.88 23.74 -21.16
C ILE A 223 -9.72 24.38 -19.77
N MET A 224 -10.71 25.17 -19.35
CA MET A 224 -10.69 25.78 -18.02
C MET A 224 -10.65 24.73 -16.91
N GLY A 225 -11.41 23.64 -17.04
CA GLY A 225 -11.42 22.54 -16.09
C GLY A 225 -10.06 21.85 -15.96
N ILE A 226 -9.35 21.64 -17.07
CA ILE A 226 -8.00 21.06 -17.06
C ILE A 226 -7.00 22.02 -16.38
N ILE A 227 -7.06 23.32 -16.70
CA ILE A 227 -6.13 24.31 -16.13
C ILE A 227 -6.30 24.45 -14.61
N LEU A 228 -7.54 24.36 -14.12
CA LEU A 228 -7.85 24.48 -12.69
C LEU A 228 -7.68 23.18 -11.91
N GLY A 229 -7.69 22.02 -12.61
CA GLY A 229 -7.60 20.69 -11.99
C GLY A 229 -6.21 20.09 -11.93
N VAL A 230 -5.20 20.73 -12.52
CA VAL A 230 -3.78 20.37 -12.44
C VAL A 230 -3.07 21.31 -11.47
#